data_a8324d5099df5fad91834876ed39d7c3
#
_entry.id   a8324d5099df5fad91834876ed39d7c3
#
_cell.length_a   1.000
_cell.length_b   1.000
_cell.length_c   1.000
_cell.angle_alpha   90.00
_cell.angle_beta   90.00
_cell.angle_gamma   90.00
#
_symmetry.space_group_name_H-M   'P 1'
#
loop_
_entity.id
_entity.type
_entity.pdbx_description
1 polymer ?
#
loop_
_entity_poly.entity_id
_entity_poly.type
_entity_poly.pdbx_seq_one_letter_code
_entity_poly.pdbx_strand_id
1 'polypeptide(L)'
;MKNKYQKTMIACYLGFITQAITANFAPLLFLTFHRTYQISLGRIAFISTAFFFTQLLIDLFCAKYVDKIGYRKSVVASEIFSAAGLIGLAFLPSLLPDPYVGIMISVIIYAMGSGLIEVLVSPIVEACPFDNKDSVMSLLHSFYCWGSVGVILLSTIFFAIFGIENWRILSCVWALIPLFNTFNFISCPIESLTGEGEGFSIRQLFHIPIFWIALILMVCAGASEISMAQWASAYVESALGISKNIGDIIGPCLFAIMMGISRFFYGKYGEKLDLMKFMIASGILCLICYLLAALAPLPFLNLIGCGLCGFSVGIMWPGTISIASQKIPLGGTAMFAFLAMAGDLGGSVGPGIVGLVTQAANDNLKIGVLAGCVFPAVLVLSVLLLKRKREKV
;
A
#
# COMPACT_ATOMS: atom_id res chain seq x y z
N MET A 1 -26.17 -11.49 12.30
CA MET A 1 -25.39 -11.52 11.02
C MET A 1 -23.96 -11.00 11.21
N LYS A 2 -23.70 -9.91 11.93
CA LYS A 2 -22.34 -9.37 12.14
C LYS A 2 -21.32 -10.38 12.67
N ASN A 3 -21.72 -11.30 13.57
CA ASN A 3 -20.82 -12.32 14.15
C ASN A 3 -20.29 -13.36 13.11
N LYS A 4 -21.03 -13.65 12.05
CA LYS A 4 -20.63 -14.64 11.04
C LYS A 4 -19.36 -14.23 10.28
N TYR A 5 -19.23 -12.94 9.93
CA TYR A 5 -18.13 -12.40 9.12
C TYR A 5 -16.96 -11.85 9.96
N GLN A 6 -17.03 -11.92 11.29
CA GLN A 6 -15.94 -11.45 12.15
C GLN A 6 -14.63 -12.18 11.87
N LYS A 7 -14.70 -13.50 11.61
CA LYS A 7 -13.53 -14.31 11.25
C LYS A 7 -12.94 -13.89 9.89
N THR A 8 -13.81 -13.56 8.93
CA THR A 8 -13.39 -13.03 7.63
C THR A 8 -12.67 -11.69 7.79
N MET A 9 -13.19 -10.80 8.61
CA MET A 9 -12.54 -9.51 8.90
C MET A 9 -11.16 -9.69 9.53
N ILE A 10 -11.04 -10.58 10.52
CA ILE A 10 -9.73 -10.89 11.15
C ILE A 10 -8.75 -11.43 10.10
N ALA A 11 -9.19 -12.35 9.26
CA ALA A 11 -8.35 -12.89 8.19
C ALA A 11 -7.90 -11.79 7.21
N CYS A 12 -8.79 -10.86 6.83
CA CYS A 12 -8.48 -9.74 5.96
C CYS A 12 -7.52 -8.73 6.63
N TYR A 13 -7.68 -8.45 7.93
CA TYR A 13 -6.74 -7.63 8.68
C TYR A 13 -5.34 -8.24 8.73
N LEU A 14 -5.24 -9.55 9.01
CA LEU A 14 -3.98 -10.29 8.98
C LEU A 14 -3.40 -10.35 7.57
N GLY A 15 -4.24 -10.43 6.53
CA GLY A 15 -3.80 -10.32 5.14
C GLY A 15 -3.04 -9.02 4.86
N PHE A 16 -3.58 -7.87 5.27
CA PHE A 16 -2.86 -6.61 5.13
C PHE A 16 -1.61 -6.49 6.01
N ILE A 17 -1.57 -7.16 7.18
CA ILE A 17 -0.34 -7.27 7.96
C ILE A 17 0.68 -8.14 7.20
N THR A 18 0.26 -9.25 6.57
CA THR A 18 1.11 -10.08 5.70
C THR A 18 1.68 -9.24 4.54
N GLN A 19 0.85 -8.44 3.87
CA GLN A 19 1.31 -7.54 2.81
C GLN A 19 2.35 -6.53 3.34
N ALA A 20 2.11 -5.95 4.51
CA ALA A 20 3.06 -5.04 5.14
C ALA A 20 4.41 -5.70 5.47
N ILE A 21 4.40 -6.98 5.92
CA ILE A 21 5.61 -7.76 6.18
C ILE A 21 6.41 -7.93 4.88
N THR A 22 5.76 -8.40 3.83
CA THR A 22 6.42 -8.68 2.54
C THR A 22 6.97 -7.42 1.87
N ALA A 23 6.29 -6.29 2.02
CA ALA A 23 6.73 -5.01 1.47
C ALA A 23 7.89 -4.36 2.25
N ASN A 24 7.92 -4.49 3.58
CA ASN A 24 8.82 -3.70 4.42
C ASN A 24 9.99 -4.49 5.00
N PHE A 25 9.95 -5.83 5.07
CA PHE A 25 11.00 -6.59 5.75
C PHE A 25 12.31 -6.64 4.95
N ALA A 26 12.29 -6.97 3.66
CA ALA A 26 13.51 -7.06 2.85
C ALA A 26 14.26 -5.71 2.73
N PRO A 27 13.61 -4.54 2.60
CA PRO A 27 14.29 -3.25 2.63
C PRO A 27 15.15 -3.02 3.88
N LEU A 28 14.74 -3.50 5.05
CA LEU A 28 15.55 -3.41 6.28
C LEU A 28 16.86 -4.21 6.21
N LEU A 29 16.95 -5.19 5.29
CA LEU A 29 18.07 -6.09 5.12
C LEU A 29 19.01 -5.69 3.96
N PHE A 30 18.70 -4.66 3.19
CA PHE A 30 19.45 -4.31 1.97
C PHE A 30 20.93 -4.07 2.23
N LEU A 31 21.28 -3.32 3.26
CA LEU A 31 22.68 -3.11 3.65
C LEU A 31 23.34 -4.40 4.17
N THR A 32 22.58 -5.26 4.82
CA THR A 32 23.06 -6.58 5.26
C THR A 32 23.35 -7.47 4.05
N PHE A 33 22.48 -7.52 3.06
CA PHE A 33 22.72 -8.25 1.82
C PHE A 33 23.95 -7.71 1.06
N HIS A 34 24.08 -6.38 0.99
CA HIS A 34 25.25 -5.75 0.37
C HIS A 34 26.54 -6.18 1.07
N ARG A 35 26.58 -6.12 2.40
CA ARG A 35 27.80 -6.43 3.18
C ARG A 35 28.08 -7.92 3.25
N THR A 36 27.07 -8.75 3.48
CA THR A 36 27.25 -10.21 3.70
C THR A 36 27.53 -10.95 2.41
N TYR A 37 26.85 -10.60 1.33
CA TYR A 37 26.94 -11.31 0.06
C TYR A 37 27.69 -10.54 -1.03
N GLN A 38 28.25 -9.36 -0.70
CA GLN A 38 28.97 -8.49 -1.65
C GLN A 38 28.12 -8.13 -2.91
N ILE A 39 26.79 -8.03 -2.73
CA ILE A 39 25.86 -7.68 -3.81
C ILE A 39 25.97 -6.17 -4.07
N SER A 40 26.16 -5.76 -5.32
CA SER A 40 26.24 -4.33 -5.67
C SER A 40 24.94 -3.57 -5.34
N LEU A 41 25.06 -2.29 -5.01
CA LEU A 41 23.91 -1.43 -4.67
C LEU A 41 22.88 -1.36 -5.80
N GLY A 42 23.32 -1.42 -7.08
CA GLY A 42 22.42 -1.47 -8.22
C GLY A 42 21.57 -2.75 -8.25
N ARG A 43 22.17 -3.92 -7.95
CA ARG A 43 21.42 -5.18 -7.79
C ARG A 43 20.48 -5.15 -6.58
N ILE A 44 20.87 -4.51 -5.48
CA ILE A 44 20.01 -4.32 -4.30
C ILE A 44 18.77 -3.48 -4.67
N ALA A 45 18.96 -2.36 -5.36
CA ALA A 45 17.85 -1.51 -5.81
C ALA A 45 16.87 -2.27 -6.71
N PHE A 46 17.38 -3.19 -7.55
CA PHE A 46 16.56 -4.01 -8.44
C PHE A 46 15.63 -4.99 -7.69
N ILE A 47 15.95 -5.35 -6.43
CA ILE A 47 15.06 -6.20 -5.60
C ILE A 47 13.70 -5.54 -5.42
N SER A 48 13.66 -4.24 -5.07
CA SER A 48 12.39 -3.49 -4.95
C SER A 48 11.65 -3.39 -6.28
N THR A 49 12.40 -3.15 -7.37
CA THR A 49 11.81 -3.10 -8.72
C THR A 49 11.14 -4.43 -9.08
N ALA A 50 11.81 -5.56 -8.81
CA ALA A 50 11.25 -6.88 -9.06
C ALA A 50 10.01 -7.17 -8.22
N PHE A 51 9.98 -6.72 -6.96
CA PHE A 51 8.82 -6.84 -6.09
C PHE A 51 7.60 -6.13 -6.69
N PHE A 52 7.68 -4.84 -6.98
CA PHE A 52 6.56 -4.06 -7.53
C PHE A 52 6.17 -4.51 -8.94
N PHE A 53 7.14 -4.87 -9.78
CA PHE A 53 6.84 -5.41 -11.11
C PHE A 53 6.09 -6.73 -11.03
N THR A 54 6.43 -7.60 -10.07
CA THR A 54 5.69 -8.85 -9.83
C THR A 54 4.26 -8.56 -9.36
N GLN A 55 4.06 -7.60 -8.45
CA GLN A 55 2.71 -7.18 -8.03
C GLN A 55 1.88 -6.73 -9.23
N LEU A 56 2.40 -5.85 -10.06
CA LEU A 56 1.71 -5.36 -11.26
C LEU A 56 1.30 -6.51 -12.21
N LEU A 57 2.15 -7.52 -12.39
CA LEU A 57 1.79 -8.70 -13.19
C LEU A 57 0.67 -9.52 -12.53
N ILE A 58 0.68 -9.61 -11.20
CA ILE A 58 -0.37 -10.31 -10.43
C ILE A 58 -1.69 -9.55 -10.50
N ASP A 59 -1.69 -8.22 -10.46
CA ASP A 59 -2.91 -7.41 -10.63
C ASP A 59 -3.57 -7.69 -11.97
N LEU A 60 -2.79 -7.71 -13.06
CA LEU A 60 -3.27 -8.08 -14.39
C LEU A 60 -3.81 -9.52 -14.43
N PHE A 61 -3.13 -10.45 -13.75
CA PHE A 61 -3.60 -11.82 -13.61
C PHE A 61 -4.92 -11.88 -12.87
N CYS A 62 -5.05 -11.17 -11.74
CA CYS A 62 -6.26 -11.12 -10.94
C CYS A 62 -7.44 -10.57 -11.72
N ALA A 63 -7.25 -9.49 -12.48
CA ALA A 63 -8.29 -8.88 -13.30
C ALA A 63 -8.94 -9.86 -14.29
N LYS A 64 -8.22 -10.91 -14.70
CA LYS A 64 -8.69 -11.85 -15.72
C LYS A 64 -9.08 -13.22 -15.17
N TYR A 65 -8.43 -13.71 -14.12
CA TYR A 65 -8.51 -15.11 -13.74
C TYR A 65 -9.11 -15.38 -12.37
N VAL A 66 -9.11 -14.43 -11.44
CA VAL A 66 -9.55 -14.68 -10.06
C VAL A 66 -11.00 -15.09 -9.97
N ASP A 67 -11.89 -14.47 -10.73
CA ASP A 67 -13.32 -14.83 -10.72
C ASP A 67 -13.56 -16.29 -11.18
N LYS A 68 -12.66 -16.82 -12.04
CA LYS A 68 -12.71 -18.22 -12.49
C LYS A 68 -12.10 -19.21 -11.49
N ILE A 69 -11.02 -18.80 -10.83
CA ILE A 69 -10.30 -19.61 -9.83
C ILE A 69 -11.10 -19.68 -8.52
N GLY A 70 -11.74 -18.58 -8.16
CA GLY A 70 -12.49 -18.36 -6.93
C GLY A 70 -11.65 -17.66 -5.84
N TYR A 71 -12.29 -16.74 -5.12
CA TYR A 71 -11.65 -15.91 -4.08
C TYR A 71 -10.93 -16.73 -3.01
N ARG A 72 -11.57 -17.80 -2.49
CA ARG A 72 -10.98 -18.62 -1.43
C ARG A 72 -9.66 -19.26 -1.85
N LYS A 73 -9.62 -19.86 -3.04
CA LYS A 73 -8.39 -20.51 -3.53
C LYS A 73 -7.29 -19.50 -3.74
N SER A 74 -7.63 -18.33 -4.29
CA SER A 74 -6.67 -17.27 -4.60
C SER A 74 -6.11 -16.63 -3.32
N VAL A 75 -6.94 -16.34 -2.31
CA VAL A 75 -6.46 -15.72 -1.07
C VAL A 75 -5.72 -16.71 -0.16
N VAL A 76 -6.05 -18.00 -0.21
CA VAL A 76 -5.26 -19.05 0.45
C VAL A 76 -3.89 -19.18 -0.23
N ALA A 77 -3.85 -19.16 -1.56
CA ALA A 77 -2.59 -19.18 -2.32
C ALA A 77 -1.72 -17.98 -1.99
N SER A 78 -2.31 -16.79 -1.80
CA SER A 78 -1.56 -15.57 -1.46
C SER A 78 -0.78 -15.71 -0.15
N GLU A 79 -1.39 -16.27 0.89
CA GLU A 79 -0.75 -16.47 2.18
C GLU A 79 0.34 -17.54 2.09
N ILE A 80 0.10 -18.62 1.31
CA ILE A 80 1.10 -19.68 1.07
C ILE A 80 2.31 -19.13 0.34
N PHE A 81 2.11 -18.32 -0.72
CA PHE A 81 3.22 -17.68 -1.44
C PHE A 81 3.99 -16.71 -0.54
N SER A 82 3.30 -15.92 0.26
CA SER A 82 3.93 -15.00 1.21
C SER A 82 4.79 -15.75 2.22
N ALA A 83 4.25 -16.82 2.83
CA ALA A 83 4.99 -17.65 3.76
C ALA A 83 6.19 -18.37 3.10
N ALA A 84 5.96 -18.98 1.94
CA ALA A 84 7.00 -19.70 1.21
C ALA A 84 8.14 -18.77 0.78
N GLY A 85 7.83 -17.55 0.34
CA GLY A 85 8.84 -16.58 -0.03
C GLY A 85 9.64 -16.07 1.18
N LEU A 86 8.99 -15.83 2.32
CA LEU A 86 9.69 -15.43 3.57
C LEU A 86 10.60 -16.56 4.09
N ILE A 87 10.14 -17.80 4.07
CA ILE A 87 10.96 -18.97 4.41
C ILE A 87 12.07 -19.13 3.38
N GLY A 88 11.76 -19.02 2.09
CA GLY A 88 12.73 -19.03 1.01
C GLY A 88 13.84 -18.01 1.22
N LEU A 89 13.51 -16.79 1.63
CA LEU A 89 14.47 -15.73 1.92
C LEU A 89 15.47 -16.15 3.01
N ALA A 90 15.04 -16.89 4.03
CA ALA A 90 15.92 -17.39 5.08
C ALA A 90 16.93 -18.44 4.59
N PHE A 91 16.57 -19.27 3.60
CA PHE A 91 17.36 -20.44 3.23
C PHE A 91 17.96 -20.38 1.82
N LEU A 92 17.24 -19.91 0.79
CA LEU A 92 17.68 -19.96 -0.60
C LEU A 92 18.99 -19.22 -0.86
N PRO A 93 19.27 -18.04 -0.23
CA PRO A 93 20.55 -17.37 -0.42
C PRO A 93 21.78 -18.18 -0.01
N SER A 94 21.60 -19.19 0.86
CA SER A 94 22.67 -20.08 1.30
C SER A 94 22.73 -21.40 0.54
N LEU A 95 21.62 -21.78 -0.07
CA LEU A 95 21.49 -23.06 -0.79
C LEU A 95 21.91 -22.93 -2.25
N LEU A 96 21.78 -21.74 -2.83
CA LEU A 96 22.10 -21.51 -4.24
C LEU A 96 23.54 -20.98 -4.42
N PRO A 97 24.18 -21.29 -5.55
CA PRO A 97 25.54 -20.81 -5.84
C PRO A 97 25.69 -19.29 -5.84
N ASP A 98 24.67 -18.57 -6.35
CA ASP A 98 24.58 -17.10 -6.26
C ASP A 98 23.50 -16.71 -5.24
N PRO A 99 23.87 -16.16 -4.07
CA PRO A 99 22.94 -15.71 -3.05
C PRO A 99 21.90 -14.70 -3.57
N TYR A 100 22.27 -13.86 -4.53
CA TYR A 100 21.37 -12.89 -5.14
C TYR A 100 20.19 -13.56 -5.85
N VAL A 101 20.44 -14.65 -6.56
CA VAL A 101 19.38 -15.43 -7.21
C VAL A 101 18.42 -15.99 -6.17
N GLY A 102 18.93 -16.48 -5.04
CA GLY A 102 18.11 -16.96 -3.92
C GLY A 102 17.20 -15.87 -3.33
N ILE A 103 17.76 -14.66 -3.13
CA ILE A 103 17.00 -13.50 -2.69
C ILE A 103 15.90 -13.16 -3.71
N MET A 104 16.25 -13.07 -5.00
CA MET A 104 15.31 -12.72 -6.07
C MET A 104 14.14 -13.69 -6.20
N ILE A 105 14.43 -15.00 -6.19
CA ILE A 105 13.37 -16.03 -6.21
C ILE A 105 12.42 -15.87 -5.02
N SER A 106 12.98 -15.68 -3.83
CA SER A 106 12.20 -15.51 -2.61
C SER A 106 11.30 -14.27 -2.67
N VAL A 107 11.86 -13.15 -3.13
CA VAL A 107 11.15 -11.88 -3.30
C VAL A 107 10.02 -12.01 -4.31
N ILE A 108 10.27 -12.62 -5.46
CA ILE A 108 9.23 -12.85 -6.48
C ILE A 108 8.11 -13.71 -5.91
N ILE A 109 8.41 -14.79 -5.17
CA ILE A 109 7.41 -15.67 -4.58
C ILE A 109 6.52 -14.91 -3.59
N TYR A 110 7.10 -14.17 -2.63
CA TYR A 110 6.24 -13.45 -1.68
C TYR A 110 5.58 -12.21 -2.30
N ALA A 111 6.16 -11.61 -3.36
CA ALA A 111 5.51 -10.53 -4.11
C ALA A 111 4.25 -11.02 -4.85
N MET A 112 4.25 -12.26 -5.35
CA MET A 112 3.03 -12.88 -5.88
C MET A 112 1.94 -12.96 -4.81
N GLY A 113 2.31 -13.37 -3.58
CA GLY A 113 1.39 -13.38 -2.44
C GLY A 113 0.87 -11.99 -2.11
N SER A 114 1.76 -11.02 -2.04
CA SER A 114 1.45 -9.61 -1.74
C SER A 114 0.45 -9.01 -2.73
N GLY A 115 0.68 -9.17 -4.04
CA GLY A 115 -0.25 -8.67 -5.07
C GLY A 115 -1.62 -9.33 -5.01
N LEU A 116 -1.68 -10.66 -4.79
CA LEU A 116 -2.96 -11.34 -4.58
C LEU A 116 -3.73 -10.79 -3.37
N ILE A 117 -3.06 -10.53 -2.24
CA ILE A 117 -3.69 -9.92 -1.04
C ILE A 117 -4.25 -8.55 -1.39
N GLU A 118 -3.46 -7.71 -2.04
CA GLU A 118 -3.82 -6.35 -2.40
C GLU A 118 -5.12 -6.27 -3.20
N VAL A 119 -5.24 -7.10 -4.21
CA VAL A 119 -6.44 -7.14 -5.07
C VAL A 119 -7.64 -7.77 -4.37
N LEU A 120 -7.43 -8.85 -3.57
CA LEU A 120 -8.52 -9.71 -3.12
C LEU A 120 -9.16 -9.29 -1.79
N VAL A 121 -8.39 -8.71 -0.88
CA VAL A 121 -8.89 -8.44 0.48
C VAL A 121 -9.99 -7.38 0.46
N SER A 122 -9.85 -6.34 -0.35
CA SER A 122 -10.85 -5.29 -0.49
C SER A 122 -12.19 -5.79 -1.04
N PRO A 123 -12.26 -6.54 -2.17
CA PRO A 123 -13.53 -7.09 -2.66
C PRO A 123 -14.14 -8.14 -1.73
N ILE A 124 -13.35 -8.93 -1.01
CA ILE A 124 -13.88 -9.85 0.01
C ILE A 124 -14.63 -9.10 1.10
N VAL A 125 -14.07 -7.98 1.58
CA VAL A 125 -14.72 -7.14 2.60
C VAL A 125 -15.91 -6.38 2.02
N GLU A 126 -15.82 -5.91 0.79
CA GLU A 126 -16.93 -5.24 0.09
C GLU A 126 -18.12 -6.16 -0.12
N ALA A 127 -17.91 -7.47 -0.35
CA ALA A 127 -18.96 -8.46 -0.48
C ALA A 127 -19.66 -8.77 0.86
N CYS A 128 -19.03 -8.47 2.00
CA CYS A 128 -19.64 -8.69 3.30
C CYS A 128 -20.85 -7.74 3.53
N PRO A 129 -21.92 -8.20 4.20
CA PRO A 129 -23.12 -7.39 4.41
C PRO A 129 -22.96 -6.43 5.60
N PHE A 130 -22.07 -5.45 5.48
CA PHE A 130 -21.90 -4.37 6.46
C PHE A 130 -22.71 -3.14 6.03
N ASP A 131 -23.27 -2.44 7.02
CA ASP A 131 -24.11 -1.25 6.78
C ASP A 131 -23.26 -0.05 6.30
N ASN A 132 -22.03 0.09 6.83
CA ASN A 132 -21.12 1.20 6.50
C ASN A 132 -19.82 0.66 5.88
N LYS A 133 -19.87 0.35 4.61
CA LYS A 133 -18.75 -0.25 3.85
C LYS A 133 -17.53 0.68 3.78
N ASP A 134 -17.75 1.99 3.64
CA ASP A 134 -16.65 2.98 3.55
C ASP A 134 -15.80 3.00 4.82
N SER A 135 -16.46 2.99 5.99
CA SER A 135 -15.77 2.94 7.28
C SER A 135 -15.02 1.63 7.48
N VAL A 136 -15.66 0.51 7.11
CA VAL A 136 -15.04 -0.82 7.20
C VAL A 136 -13.83 -0.91 6.27
N MET A 137 -13.94 -0.38 5.06
CA MET A 137 -12.84 -0.35 4.08
C MET A 137 -11.67 0.49 4.59
N SER A 138 -11.94 1.68 5.14
CA SER A 138 -10.90 2.53 5.73
C SER A 138 -10.20 1.87 6.92
N LEU A 139 -10.97 1.23 7.81
CA LEU A 139 -10.43 0.48 8.94
C LEU A 139 -9.55 -0.69 8.46
N LEU A 140 -10.01 -1.44 7.46
CA LEU A 140 -9.28 -2.53 6.86
C LEU A 140 -7.88 -2.07 6.38
N HIS A 141 -7.85 -1.02 5.59
CA HIS A 141 -6.58 -0.47 5.06
C HIS A 141 -5.68 0.14 6.16
N SER A 142 -6.21 0.47 7.35
CA SER A 142 -5.38 0.91 8.46
C SER A 142 -4.43 -0.18 8.96
N PHE A 143 -4.81 -1.47 8.81
CA PHE A 143 -3.98 -2.59 9.24
C PHE A 143 -2.70 -2.76 8.41
N TYR A 144 -2.68 -2.32 7.15
CA TYR A 144 -1.44 -2.20 6.39
C TYR A 144 -0.48 -1.19 7.05
N CYS A 145 -0.98 -0.03 7.46
CA CYS A 145 -0.15 0.99 8.12
C CYS A 145 0.40 0.50 9.46
N TRP A 146 -0.46 -0.06 10.31
CA TRP A 146 -0.05 -0.63 11.60
C TRP A 146 0.89 -1.82 11.43
N GLY A 147 0.65 -2.64 10.41
CA GLY A 147 1.55 -3.71 10.00
C GLY A 147 2.93 -3.19 9.63
N SER A 148 3.01 -2.15 8.79
CA SER A 148 4.27 -1.52 8.38
C SER A 148 5.06 -0.99 9.58
N VAL A 149 4.38 -0.24 10.46
CA VAL A 149 5.00 0.25 11.72
C VAL A 149 5.47 -0.92 12.57
N GLY A 150 4.62 -1.95 12.75
CA GLY A 150 4.94 -3.14 13.54
C GLY A 150 6.16 -3.88 12.99
N VAL A 151 6.23 -4.11 11.69
CA VAL A 151 7.34 -4.80 11.04
C VAL A 151 8.65 -4.03 11.22
N ILE A 152 8.65 -2.73 10.98
CA ILE A 152 9.85 -1.90 11.11
C ILE A 152 10.33 -1.89 12.57
N LEU A 153 9.43 -1.57 13.51
CA LEU A 153 9.81 -1.44 14.92
C LEU A 153 10.21 -2.77 15.53
N LEU A 154 9.40 -3.83 15.36
CA LEU A 154 9.70 -5.14 15.96
C LEU A 154 10.94 -5.78 15.33
N SER A 155 11.17 -5.60 14.02
CA SER A 155 12.43 -6.06 13.40
C SER A 155 13.62 -5.27 13.94
N THR A 156 13.52 -3.96 14.10
CA THR A 156 14.58 -3.12 14.66
C THR A 156 14.90 -3.52 16.10
N ILE A 157 13.88 -3.75 16.94
CA ILE A 157 14.04 -4.22 18.32
C ILE A 157 14.69 -5.61 18.33
N PHE A 158 14.24 -6.53 17.49
CA PHE A 158 14.83 -7.86 17.37
C PHE A 158 16.32 -7.79 17.03
N PHE A 159 16.69 -6.96 16.04
CA PHE A 159 18.09 -6.79 15.65
C PHE A 159 18.93 -6.10 16.71
N ALA A 160 18.36 -5.20 17.50
CA ALA A 160 19.04 -4.57 18.62
C ALA A 160 19.35 -5.56 19.76
N ILE A 161 18.48 -6.55 19.98
CA ILE A 161 18.61 -7.55 21.06
C ILE A 161 19.45 -8.75 20.61
N PHE A 162 19.16 -9.28 19.43
CA PHE A 162 19.71 -10.56 18.98
C PHE A 162 20.79 -10.42 17.89
N GLY A 163 21.04 -9.22 17.38
CA GLY A 163 21.96 -8.96 16.29
C GLY A 163 21.33 -9.13 14.91
N ILE A 164 21.84 -8.35 13.94
CA ILE A 164 21.36 -8.36 12.55
C ILE A 164 21.65 -9.69 11.82
N GLU A 165 22.65 -10.44 12.25
CA GLU A 165 23.03 -11.75 11.73
C GLU A 165 21.91 -12.79 11.87
N ASN A 166 21.00 -12.60 12.84
CA ASN A 166 19.86 -13.47 13.08
C ASN A 166 18.62 -13.15 12.20
N TRP A 167 18.78 -12.32 11.17
CA TRP A 167 17.69 -11.93 10.28
C TRP A 167 16.94 -13.11 9.63
N ARG A 168 17.62 -14.25 9.43
CA ARG A 168 17.00 -15.48 8.90
C ARG A 168 15.97 -16.04 9.85
N ILE A 169 16.27 -16.05 11.15
CA ILE A 169 15.31 -16.50 12.19
C ILE A 169 14.10 -15.57 12.16
N LEU A 170 14.30 -14.26 12.09
CA LEU A 170 13.23 -13.29 12.04
C LEU A 170 12.38 -13.45 10.78
N SER A 171 12.97 -13.77 9.62
CA SER A 171 12.23 -14.07 8.40
C SER A 171 11.28 -15.25 8.59
N CYS A 172 11.73 -16.33 9.25
CA CYS A 172 10.88 -17.48 9.59
C CYS A 172 9.78 -17.11 10.62
N VAL A 173 10.09 -16.24 11.59
CA VAL A 173 9.11 -15.75 12.57
C VAL A 173 8.01 -14.94 11.86
N TRP A 174 8.38 -14.05 10.95
CA TRP A 174 7.39 -13.32 10.14
C TRP A 174 6.54 -14.24 9.26
N ALA A 175 7.08 -15.34 8.76
CA ALA A 175 6.34 -16.33 7.98
C ALA A 175 5.23 -17.04 8.78
N LEU A 176 5.28 -17.04 10.11
CA LEU A 176 4.23 -17.65 10.94
C LEU A 176 2.88 -16.92 10.79
N ILE A 177 2.89 -15.61 10.52
CA ILE A 177 1.66 -14.83 10.34
C ILE A 177 0.87 -15.31 9.11
N PRO A 178 1.43 -15.31 7.89
CA PRO A 178 0.71 -15.85 6.72
C PRO A 178 0.40 -17.34 6.85
N LEU A 179 1.25 -18.15 7.46
CA LEU A 179 0.94 -19.55 7.71
C LEU A 179 -0.30 -19.70 8.59
N PHE A 180 -0.39 -18.97 9.69
CA PHE A 180 -1.57 -18.98 10.56
C PHE A 180 -2.80 -18.45 9.80
N ASN A 181 -2.65 -17.39 9.03
CA ASN A 181 -3.76 -16.75 8.31
C ASN A 181 -4.29 -17.62 7.17
N THR A 182 -3.47 -18.50 6.60
CA THR A 182 -3.90 -19.53 5.66
C THR A 182 -5.07 -20.36 6.23
N PHE A 183 -4.97 -20.82 7.49
CA PHE A 183 -6.06 -21.56 8.16
C PHE A 183 -7.29 -20.71 8.40
N ASN A 184 -7.12 -19.41 8.67
CA ASN A 184 -8.26 -18.49 8.79
C ASN A 184 -9.03 -18.39 7.48
N PHE A 185 -8.34 -18.16 6.35
CA PHE A 185 -8.97 -18.05 5.03
C PHE A 185 -9.58 -19.37 4.53
N ILE A 186 -9.03 -20.51 4.91
CA ILE A 186 -9.65 -21.81 4.61
C ILE A 186 -11.03 -21.93 5.27
N SER A 187 -11.18 -21.42 6.49
CA SER A 187 -12.33 -21.69 7.36
C SER A 187 -13.32 -20.53 7.52
N CYS A 188 -12.96 -19.27 7.12
CA CYS A 188 -13.88 -18.16 7.21
C CYS A 188 -14.90 -18.14 6.05
N PRO A 189 -16.10 -17.57 6.23
CA PRO A 189 -17.04 -17.37 5.13
C PRO A 189 -16.51 -16.31 4.16
N ILE A 190 -16.43 -16.65 2.87
CA ILE A 190 -16.04 -15.73 1.79
C ILE A 190 -17.17 -15.74 0.77
N GLU A 191 -17.76 -14.57 0.55
CA GLU A 191 -18.77 -14.35 -0.48
C GLU A 191 -18.08 -13.77 -1.74
N SER A 192 -18.64 -14.05 -2.91
CA SER A 192 -18.22 -13.38 -4.14
C SER A 192 -18.89 -12.03 -4.26
N LEU A 193 -18.18 -11.05 -4.82
CA LEU A 193 -18.69 -9.69 -5.00
C LEU A 193 -19.85 -9.64 -6.03
N THR A 194 -19.74 -10.45 -7.08
CA THR A 194 -20.76 -10.61 -8.14
C THR A 194 -21.09 -12.08 -8.29
N GLY A 195 -22.34 -12.40 -8.69
CA GLY A 195 -22.72 -13.75 -9.11
C GLY A 195 -21.90 -14.20 -10.32
N GLU A 196 -21.83 -15.51 -10.56
CA GLU A 196 -21.13 -16.04 -11.73
C GLU A 196 -21.71 -15.43 -13.02
N GLY A 197 -20.88 -14.68 -13.77
CA GLY A 197 -21.26 -14.07 -15.03
C GLY A 197 -21.99 -12.71 -14.95
N GLU A 198 -22.23 -12.15 -13.76
CA GLU A 198 -22.96 -10.89 -13.57
C GLU A 198 -22.05 -9.63 -13.57
N GLY A 199 -20.74 -9.78 -13.45
CA GLY A 199 -19.79 -8.66 -13.45
C GLY A 199 -19.50 -8.11 -14.84
N PHE A 200 -19.12 -6.83 -14.90
CA PHE A 200 -18.65 -6.22 -16.15
C PHE A 200 -17.39 -6.90 -16.66
N SER A 201 -17.36 -7.18 -17.96
CA SER A 201 -16.13 -7.56 -18.64
C SER A 201 -15.11 -6.41 -18.61
N ILE A 202 -13.82 -6.72 -18.72
CA ILE A 202 -12.75 -5.70 -18.79
C ILE A 202 -13.07 -4.65 -19.84
N ARG A 203 -13.52 -5.07 -21.04
CA ARG A 203 -13.88 -4.15 -22.11
C ARG A 203 -15.03 -3.20 -21.72
N GLN A 204 -16.06 -3.69 -21.03
CA GLN A 204 -17.17 -2.87 -20.56
C GLN A 204 -16.74 -1.86 -19.50
N LEU A 205 -15.85 -2.25 -18.55
CA LEU A 205 -15.29 -1.34 -17.56
C LEU A 205 -14.63 -0.13 -18.21
N PHE A 206 -13.79 -0.35 -19.23
CA PHE A 206 -13.10 0.73 -19.95
C PHE A 206 -14.02 1.64 -20.77
N HIS A 207 -15.29 1.26 -21.00
CA HIS A 207 -16.30 2.13 -21.60
C HIS A 207 -17.05 3.00 -20.58
N ILE A 208 -16.86 2.77 -19.27
CA ILE A 208 -17.50 3.53 -18.21
C ILE A 208 -16.68 4.80 -17.89
N PRO A 209 -17.18 6.03 -18.16
CA PRO A 209 -16.38 7.25 -17.89
C PRO A 209 -16.02 7.45 -16.43
N ILE A 210 -16.85 6.96 -15.48
CA ILE A 210 -16.57 7.03 -14.04
C ILE A 210 -15.38 6.14 -13.69
N PHE A 211 -15.17 5.02 -14.38
CA PHE A 211 -14.02 4.14 -14.14
C PHE A 211 -12.70 4.85 -14.43
N TRP A 212 -12.61 5.62 -15.52
CA TRP A 212 -11.41 6.42 -15.81
C TRP A 212 -11.12 7.48 -14.75
N ILE A 213 -12.17 8.12 -14.21
CA ILE A 213 -12.00 9.07 -13.10
C ILE A 213 -11.50 8.34 -11.85
N ALA A 214 -12.02 7.14 -11.56
CA ALA A 214 -11.56 6.34 -10.43
C ALA A 214 -10.08 5.90 -10.59
N LEU A 215 -9.65 5.52 -11.81
CA LEU A 215 -8.24 5.22 -12.12
C LEU A 215 -7.35 6.45 -11.89
N ILE A 216 -7.76 7.64 -12.37
CA ILE A 216 -7.02 8.90 -12.15
C ILE A 216 -6.94 9.20 -10.64
N LEU A 217 -8.03 9.05 -9.90
CA LEU A 217 -8.05 9.22 -8.45
C LEU A 217 -7.03 8.30 -7.77
N MET A 218 -6.96 7.04 -8.19
CA MET A 218 -6.06 6.06 -7.60
C MET A 218 -4.60 6.35 -7.96
N VAL A 219 -4.30 6.72 -9.21
CA VAL A 219 -2.94 7.21 -9.60
C VAL A 219 -2.53 8.39 -8.74
N CYS A 220 -3.42 9.38 -8.55
CA CYS A 220 -3.13 10.55 -7.74
C CYS A 220 -2.98 10.21 -6.25
N ALA A 221 -3.74 9.24 -5.73
CA ALA A 221 -3.62 8.77 -4.35
C ALA A 221 -2.25 8.13 -4.11
N GLY A 222 -1.86 7.15 -4.93
CA GLY A 222 -0.55 6.50 -4.84
C GLY A 222 0.61 7.46 -5.03
N ALA A 223 0.52 8.36 -6.04
CA ALA A 223 1.53 9.37 -6.28
C ALA A 223 1.69 10.35 -5.11
N SER A 224 0.58 10.84 -4.53
CA SER A 224 0.63 11.75 -3.38
C SER A 224 1.21 11.09 -2.13
N GLU A 225 0.89 9.81 -1.90
CA GLU A 225 1.36 9.04 -0.76
C GLU A 225 2.87 8.78 -0.88
N ILE A 226 3.29 8.10 -1.93
CA ILE A 226 4.66 7.59 -2.05
C ILE A 226 5.66 8.72 -2.33
N SER A 227 5.27 9.77 -3.10
CA SER A 227 6.17 10.91 -3.34
C SER A 227 6.58 11.64 -2.06
N MET A 228 5.70 11.74 -1.06
CA MET A 228 6.06 12.37 0.22
C MET A 228 6.71 11.38 1.18
N ALA A 229 6.18 10.14 1.27
CA ALA A 229 6.69 9.11 2.15
C ALA A 229 8.18 8.81 1.89
N GLN A 230 8.61 8.84 0.63
CA GLN A 230 10.00 8.59 0.25
C GLN A 230 10.99 9.61 0.83
N TRP A 231 10.54 10.83 1.10
CA TRP A 231 11.37 11.90 1.65
C TRP A 231 11.20 12.08 3.16
N ALA A 232 10.35 11.29 3.81
CA ALA A 232 10.05 11.42 5.24
C ALA A 232 11.32 11.30 6.11
N SER A 233 12.24 10.38 5.78
CA SER A 233 13.52 10.23 6.47
C SER A 233 14.37 11.50 6.38
N ALA A 234 14.52 12.07 5.18
CA ALA A 234 15.30 13.29 4.96
C ALA A 234 14.73 14.50 5.73
N TYR A 235 13.41 14.60 5.84
CA TYR A 235 12.78 15.65 6.64
C TYR A 235 13.02 15.47 8.14
N VAL A 236 12.95 14.24 8.64
CA VAL A 236 13.24 13.93 10.06
C VAL A 236 14.71 14.23 10.39
N GLU A 237 15.63 13.78 9.53
CA GLU A 237 17.07 14.05 9.69
C GLU A 237 17.36 15.55 9.72
N SER A 238 16.84 16.30 8.75
CA SER A 238 17.04 17.75 8.65
C SER A 238 16.43 18.54 9.81
N ALA A 239 15.26 18.12 10.33
CA ALA A 239 14.53 18.84 11.36
C ALA A 239 15.08 18.58 12.77
N LEU A 240 15.56 17.36 13.05
CA LEU A 240 15.97 16.94 14.39
C LEU A 240 17.49 16.84 14.55
N GLY A 241 18.25 17.00 13.48
CA GLY A 241 19.72 16.88 13.52
C GLY A 241 20.22 15.49 13.90
N ILE A 242 19.42 14.45 13.67
CA ILE A 242 19.77 13.07 13.99
C ILE A 242 20.45 12.37 12.82
N SER A 243 21.09 11.24 13.09
CA SER A 243 21.77 10.48 12.05
C SER A 243 20.76 9.92 11.02
N LYS A 244 21.20 9.76 9.78
CA LYS A 244 20.41 9.17 8.71
C LYS A 244 19.81 7.80 9.09
N ASN A 245 20.58 6.94 9.77
CA ASN A 245 20.10 5.61 10.18
C ASN A 245 18.87 5.67 11.08
N ILE A 246 18.80 6.66 11.97
CA ILE A 246 17.65 6.88 12.85
C ILE A 246 16.51 7.53 12.05
N GLY A 247 16.81 8.46 11.15
CA GLY A 247 15.85 9.09 10.25
C GLY A 247 15.15 8.09 9.35
N ASP A 248 15.87 7.11 8.83
CA ASP A 248 15.33 6.05 7.95
C ASP A 248 14.33 5.10 8.68
N ILE A 249 14.37 5.07 10.01
CA ILE A 249 13.38 4.34 10.83
C ILE A 249 12.22 5.26 11.21
N ILE A 250 12.53 6.42 11.77
CA ILE A 250 11.53 7.34 12.33
C ILE A 250 10.65 7.96 11.24
N GLY A 251 11.23 8.35 10.10
CA GLY A 251 10.50 9.02 9.03
C GLY A 251 9.37 8.16 8.46
N PRO A 252 9.66 6.97 7.94
CA PRO A 252 8.61 6.06 7.45
C PRO A 252 7.60 5.65 8.53
N CYS A 253 8.05 5.42 9.77
CA CYS A 253 7.13 5.12 10.88
C CYS A 253 6.20 6.29 11.18
N LEU A 254 6.72 7.52 11.26
CA LEU A 254 5.89 8.72 11.48
C LEU A 254 4.82 8.86 10.40
N PHE A 255 5.21 8.73 9.14
CA PHE A 255 4.29 8.80 8.02
C PHE A 255 3.21 7.71 8.08
N ALA A 256 3.61 6.46 8.30
CA ALA A 256 2.70 5.32 8.41
C ALA A 256 1.76 5.42 9.62
N ILE A 257 2.23 5.91 10.78
CA ILE A 257 1.40 6.17 11.96
C ILE A 257 0.33 7.22 11.63
N MET A 258 0.71 8.35 11.05
CA MET A 258 -0.22 9.42 10.71
C MET A 258 -1.26 8.96 9.69
N MET A 259 -0.86 8.17 8.70
CA MET A 259 -1.74 7.55 7.72
C MET A 259 -2.69 6.55 8.38
N GLY A 260 -2.18 5.70 9.27
CA GLY A 260 -2.97 4.73 10.04
C GLY A 260 -4.01 5.41 10.95
N ILE A 261 -3.63 6.50 11.62
CA ILE A 261 -4.55 7.32 12.42
C ILE A 261 -5.68 7.87 11.57
N SER A 262 -5.40 8.41 10.38
CA SER A 262 -6.42 8.93 9.46
C SER A 262 -7.40 7.83 9.03
N ARG A 263 -6.89 6.68 8.61
CA ARG A 263 -7.69 5.51 8.21
C ARG A 263 -8.55 4.98 9.35
N PHE A 264 -7.96 4.87 10.54
CA PHE A 264 -8.68 4.46 11.74
C PHE A 264 -9.76 5.48 12.17
N PHE A 265 -9.43 6.78 12.10
CA PHE A 265 -10.38 7.85 12.38
C PHE A 265 -11.61 7.77 11.48
N TYR A 266 -11.40 7.66 10.15
CA TYR A 266 -12.52 7.50 9.23
C TYR A 266 -13.25 6.16 9.45
N GLY A 267 -12.53 5.09 9.74
CA GLY A 267 -13.12 3.79 10.09
C GLY A 267 -14.09 3.87 11.28
N LYS A 268 -13.76 4.70 12.28
CA LYS A 268 -14.57 4.85 13.50
C LYS A 268 -15.71 5.85 13.35
N TYR A 269 -15.49 6.95 12.63
CA TYR A 269 -16.43 8.08 12.58
C TYR A 269 -17.06 8.30 11.20
N GLY A 270 -16.70 7.51 10.21
CA GLY A 270 -17.13 7.68 8.81
C GLY A 270 -18.64 7.60 8.61
N GLU A 271 -19.38 6.90 9.50
CA GLU A 271 -20.85 6.91 9.49
C GLU A 271 -21.47 8.32 9.58
N LYS A 272 -20.76 9.25 10.21
CA LYS A 272 -21.19 10.63 10.42
C LYS A 272 -20.59 11.60 9.38
N LEU A 273 -19.71 11.11 8.52
CA LEU A 273 -18.94 11.91 7.58
C LEU A 273 -19.33 11.58 6.14
N ASP A 274 -19.50 12.59 5.32
CA ASP A 274 -19.65 12.42 3.86
C ASP A 274 -18.29 12.11 3.25
N LEU A 275 -18.14 10.92 2.65
CA LEU A 275 -16.90 10.44 2.08
C LEU A 275 -16.32 11.43 1.05
N MET A 276 -17.15 11.97 0.15
CA MET A 276 -16.65 12.88 -0.88
C MET A 276 -16.15 14.20 -0.29
N LYS A 277 -16.85 14.74 0.73
CA LYS A 277 -16.38 15.95 1.44
C LYS A 277 -15.10 15.69 2.19
N PHE A 278 -14.98 14.52 2.83
CA PHE A 278 -13.77 14.13 3.55
C PHE A 278 -12.59 13.94 2.58
N MET A 279 -12.80 13.31 1.44
CA MET A 279 -11.80 13.18 0.37
C MET A 279 -11.33 14.55 -0.16
N ILE A 280 -12.24 15.51 -0.39
CA ILE A 280 -11.90 16.87 -0.82
C ILE A 280 -11.07 17.57 0.26
N ALA A 281 -11.52 17.53 1.53
CA ALA A 281 -10.80 18.14 2.64
C ALA A 281 -9.39 17.54 2.80
N SER A 282 -9.26 16.22 2.70
CA SER A 282 -7.98 15.51 2.74
C SER A 282 -7.07 15.88 1.56
N GLY A 283 -7.62 16.00 0.35
CA GLY A 283 -6.85 16.46 -0.81
C GLY A 283 -6.35 17.91 -0.68
N ILE A 284 -7.18 18.82 -0.15
CA ILE A 284 -6.77 20.20 0.13
C ILE A 284 -5.71 20.21 1.24
N LEU A 285 -5.89 19.44 2.31
CA LEU A 285 -4.89 19.31 3.38
C LEU A 285 -3.57 18.78 2.81
N CYS A 286 -3.61 17.76 1.95
CA CYS A 286 -2.44 17.21 1.29
C CYS A 286 -1.70 18.30 0.48
N LEU A 287 -2.42 19.08 -0.31
CA LEU A 287 -1.85 20.20 -1.06
C LEU A 287 -1.15 21.21 -0.14
N ILE A 288 -1.79 21.59 0.98
CA ILE A 288 -1.20 22.47 1.99
C ILE A 288 0.07 21.84 2.59
N CYS A 289 0.04 20.54 2.88
CA CYS A 289 1.19 19.80 3.42
C CYS A 289 2.38 19.79 2.45
N TYR A 290 2.13 19.60 1.15
CA TYR A 290 3.16 19.66 0.13
C TYR A 290 3.76 21.08 0.03
N LEU A 291 2.92 22.11 0.06
CA LEU A 291 3.38 23.50 0.07
C LEU A 291 4.20 23.82 1.33
N LEU A 292 3.75 23.35 2.50
CA LEU A 292 4.46 23.52 3.75
C LEU A 292 5.81 22.79 3.73
N ALA A 293 5.84 21.53 3.27
CA ALA A 293 7.07 20.75 3.16
C ALA A 293 8.09 21.38 2.18
N ALA A 294 7.61 21.99 1.08
CA ALA A 294 8.46 22.58 0.06
C ALA A 294 8.91 24.02 0.39
N LEU A 295 8.01 24.86 0.92
CA LEU A 295 8.22 26.31 0.99
C LEU A 295 8.54 26.84 2.39
N ALA A 296 8.26 26.08 3.46
CA ALA A 296 8.54 26.57 4.80
C ALA A 296 10.03 26.83 5.02
N PRO A 297 10.39 27.93 5.72
CA PRO A 297 11.78 28.31 5.94
C PRO A 297 12.45 27.44 7.01
N LEU A 298 11.69 26.90 7.95
CA LEU A 298 12.20 26.13 9.08
C LEU A 298 12.08 24.61 8.83
N PRO A 299 13.15 23.82 9.03
CA PRO A 299 13.12 22.36 8.85
C PRO A 299 12.03 21.67 9.67
N PHE A 300 11.71 22.15 10.86
CA PHE A 300 10.65 21.63 11.70
C PHE A 300 9.26 21.77 11.06
N LEU A 301 8.99 22.88 10.36
CA LEU A 301 7.74 23.06 9.62
C LEU A 301 7.65 22.14 8.40
N ASN A 302 8.78 21.87 7.74
CA ASN A 302 8.83 20.89 6.66
C ASN A 302 8.48 19.48 7.18
N LEU A 303 9.01 19.11 8.36
CA LEU A 303 8.67 17.84 9.03
C LEU A 303 7.18 17.77 9.40
N ILE A 304 6.60 18.84 9.94
CA ILE A 304 5.16 18.91 10.20
C ILE A 304 4.36 18.70 8.90
N GLY A 305 4.75 19.38 7.82
CA GLY A 305 4.14 19.20 6.50
C GLY A 305 4.19 17.76 6.03
N CYS A 306 5.34 17.10 6.17
CA CYS A 306 5.50 15.69 5.83
C CYS A 306 4.63 14.77 6.70
N GLY A 307 4.64 14.93 8.02
CA GLY A 307 3.83 14.12 8.93
C GLY A 307 2.33 14.28 8.70
N LEU A 308 1.83 15.52 8.60
CA LEU A 308 0.42 15.79 8.29
C LEU A 308 0.03 15.32 6.89
N CYS A 309 0.96 15.27 5.94
CA CYS A 309 0.72 14.67 4.64
C CYS A 309 0.33 13.19 4.79
N GLY A 310 1.03 12.43 5.64
CA GLY A 310 0.65 11.05 5.96
C GLY A 310 -0.80 10.95 6.42
N PHE A 311 -1.25 11.85 7.33
CA PHE A 311 -2.65 11.90 7.74
C PHE A 311 -3.59 12.21 6.58
N SER A 312 -3.24 13.16 5.73
CA SER A 312 -4.09 13.61 4.61
C SER A 312 -4.28 12.55 3.54
N VAL A 313 -3.24 11.77 3.19
CA VAL A 313 -3.34 10.72 2.17
C VAL A 313 -4.06 9.47 2.65
N GLY A 314 -4.23 9.30 3.96
CA GLY A 314 -4.75 8.07 4.54
C GLY A 314 -6.06 7.60 3.94
N ILE A 315 -7.02 8.49 3.69
CA ILE A 315 -8.33 8.14 3.12
C ILE A 315 -8.32 8.00 1.59
N MET A 316 -7.29 8.52 0.90
CA MET A 316 -7.34 8.64 -0.56
C MET A 316 -7.46 7.28 -1.26
N TRP A 317 -6.71 6.28 -0.81
CA TRP A 317 -6.77 4.93 -1.37
C TRP A 317 -8.09 4.21 -1.02
N PRO A 318 -8.44 3.95 0.25
CA PRO A 318 -9.68 3.27 0.58
C PRO A 318 -10.92 4.05 0.15
N GLY A 319 -10.88 5.39 0.20
CA GLY A 319 -11.98 6.23 -0.25
C GLY A 319 -12.21 6.14 -1.76
N THR A 320 -11.15 6.04 -2.57
CA THR A 320 -11.27 5.83 -4.03
C THR A 320 -11.91 4.47 -4.33
N ILE A 321 -11.48 3.41 -3.64
CA ILE A 321 -12.08 2.08 -3.74
C ILE A 321 -13.58 2.15 -3.40
N SER A 322 -13.93 2.75 -2.27
CA SER A 322 -15.32 2.89 -1.84
C SER A 322 -16.18 3.69 -2.82
N ILE A 323 -15.67 4.80 -3.36
CA ILE A 323 -16.36 5.58 -4.39
C ILE A 323 -16.56 4.74 -5.66
N ALA A 324 -15.55 4.00 -6.09
CA ALA A 324 -15.65 3.14 -7.28
C ALA A 324 -16.68 2.03 -7.07
N SER A 325 -16.69 1.33 -5.94
CA SER A 325 -17.64 0.28 -5.61
C SER A 325 -19.10 0.80 -5.60
N GLN A 326 -19.31 1.98 -5.00
CA GLN A 326 -20.65 2.60 -4.98
C GLN A 326 -21.15 3.03 -6.35
N LYS A 327 -20.23 3.51 -7.20
CA LYS A 327 -20.58 4.06 -8.53
C LYS A 327 -20.63 3.00 -9.63
N ILE A 328 -19.94 1.89 -9.44
CA ILE A 328 -19.81 0.78 -10.39
C ILE A 328 -20.06 -0.54 -9.65
N PRO A 329 -21.29 -0.80 -9.17
CA PRO A 329 -21.57 -1.98 -8.32
C PRO A 329 -21.25 -3.32 -8.97
N LEU A 330 -21.32 -3.38 -10.32
CA LEU A 330 -20.99 -4.58 -11.11
C LEU A 330 -19.53 -4.61 -11.58
N GLY A 331 -18.65 -3.78 -10.99
CA GLY A 331 -17.24 -3.68 -11.38
C GLY A 331 -16.43 -4.96 -11.17
N GLY A 332 -16.85 -5.81 -10.24
CA GLY A 332 -16.22 -7.11 -9.98
C GLY A 332 -14.73 -6.99 -9.58
N THR A 333 -14.05 -8.13 -9.55
CA THR A 333 -12.61 -8.20 -9.20
C THR A 333 -11.74 -7.40 -10.15
N ALA A 334 -12.11 -7.35 -11.44
CA ALA A 334 -11.33 -6.61 -12.44
C ALA A 334 -11.21 -5.12 -12.10
N MET A 335 -12.29 -4.50 -11.60
CA MET A 335 -12.25 -3.10 -11.16
C MET A 335 -11.23 -2.88 -10.03
N PHE A 336 -11.25 -3.74 -9.01
CA PHE A 336 -10.31 -3.62 -7.88
C PHE A 336 -8.86 -3.83 -8.32
N ALA A 337 -8.61 -4.81 -9.19
CA ALA A 337 -7.28 -5.09 -9.74
C ALA A 337 -6.72 -3.90 -10.55
N PHE A 338 -7.53 -3.30 -11.41
CA PHE A 338 -7.09 -2.11 -12.16
C PHE A 338 -6.94 -0.88 -11.27
N LEU A 339 -7.72 -0.75 -10.19
CA LEU A 339 -7.52 0.31 -9.21
C LEU A 339 -6.20 0.12 -8.46
N ALA A 340 -5.88 -1.10 -7.98
CA ALA A 340 -4.61 -1.40 -7.34
C ALA A 340 -3.43 -1.08 -8.28
N MET A 341 -3.47 -1.60 -9.51
CA MET A 341 -2.47 -1.31 -10.54
C MET A 341 -2.31 0.20 -10.82
N ALA A 342 -3.41 0.96 -10.83
CA ALA A 342 -3.36 2.41 -11.03
C ALA A 342 -2.69 3.12 -9.82
N GLY A 343 -2.93 2.64 -8.61
CA GLY A 343 -2.28 3.14 -7.40
C GLY A 343 -0.77 2.88 -7.41
N ASP A 344 -0.36 1.68 -7.78
CA ASP A 344 1.05 1.29 -7.92
C ASP A 344 1.76 2.08 -9.02
N LEU A 345 1.07 2.30 -10.15
CA LEU A 345 1.56 3.19 -11.20
C LEU A 345 1.79 4.61 -10.66
N GLY A 346 0.85 5.12 -9.89
CA GLY A 346 0.97 6.42 -9.20
C GLY A 346 2.16 6.44 -8.24
N GLY A 347 2.28 5.41 -7.41
CA GLY A 347 3.39 5.22 -6.47
C GLY A 347 4.76 5.13 -7.13
N SER A 348 4.82 4.68 -8.38
CA SER A 348 6.05 4.62 -9.17
C SER A 348 6.34 5.94 -9.91
N VAL A 349 5.32 6.51 -10.58
CA VAL A 349 5.45 7.72 -11.41
C VAL A 349 5.61 8.97 -10.55
N GLY A 350 4.92 9.05 -9.42
CA GLY A 350 4.96 10.21 -8.53
C GLY A 350 6.37 10.57 -8.05
N PRO A 351 7.06 9.66 -7.33
CA PRO A 351 8.45 9.88 -6.91
C PRO A 351 9.40 10.11 -8.09
N GLY A 352 9.15 9.44 -9.23
CA GLY A 352 9.92 9.63 -10.45
C GLY A 352 9.86 11.08 -10.95
N ILE A 353 8.66 11.68 -11.00
CA ILE A 353 8.48 13.09 -11.39
C ILE A 353 9.17 14.02 -10.39
N VAL A 354 8.97 13.78 -9.07
CA VAL A 354 9.64 14.57 -8.02
C VAL A 354 11.17 14.49 -8.19
N GLY A 355 11.73 13.30 -8.42
CA GLY A 355 13.17 13.10 -8.62
C GLY A 355 13.71 13.80 -9.86
N LEU A 356 13.04 13.66 -11.01
CA LEU A 356 13.44 14.30 -12.27
C LEU A 356 13.41 15.83 -12.16
N VAL A 357 12.36 16.40 -11.53
CA VAL A 357 12.26 17.84 -11.31
C VAL A 357 13.33 18.32 -10.32
N THR A 358 13.61 17.55 -9.26
CA THR A 358 14.71 17.83 -8.31
C THR A 358 16.04 17.95 -9.05
N GLN A 359 16.37 16.95 -9.87
CA GLN A 359 17.60 16.94 -10.66
C GLN A 359 17.67 18.11 -11.65
N ALA A 360 16.58 18.38 -12.37
CA ALA A 360 16.51 19.51 -13.31
C ALA A 360 16.63 20.88 -12.62
N ALA A 361 16.31 20.95 -11.33
CA ALA A 361 16.42 22.16 -10.49
C ALA A 361 17.75 22.21 -9.68
N ASN A 362 18.85 21.63 -10.19
CA ASN A 362 20.15 21.56 -9.54
C ASN A 362 20.10 20.89 -8.16
N ASP A 363 19.48 19.73 -8.08
CA ASP A 363 19.27 18.92 -6.87
C ASP A 363 18.49 19.64 -5.75
N ASN A 364 17.65 20.59 -6.11
CA ASN A 364 16.78 21.27 -5.18
C ASN A 364 15.52 20.46 -4.89
N LEU A 365 15.55 19.66 -3.81
CA LEU A 365 14.44 18.81 -3.37
C LEU A 365 13.14 19.61 -3.17
N LYS A 366 13.20 20.85 -2.69
CA LYS A 366 12.01 21.67 -2.45
C LYS A 366 11.21 21.91 -3.74
N ILE A 367 11.90 22.14 -4.87
CA ILE A 367 11.27 22.32 -6.17
C ILE A 367 10.66 21.00 -6.67
N GLY A 368 11.34 19.88 -6.46
CA GLY A 368 10.80 18.55 -6.79
C GLY A 368 9.52 18.24 -6.01
N VAL A 369 9.53 18.46 -4.69
CA VAL A 369 8.34 18.26 -3.85
C VAL A 369 7.21 19.22 -4.24
N LEU A 370 7.52 20.45 -4.61
CA LEU A 370 6.52 21.41 -5.11
C LEU A 370 5.83 20.92 -6.39
N ALA A 371 6.56 20.27 -7.30
CA ALA A 371 5.97 19.65 -8.48
C ALA A 371 4.97 18.54 -8.13
N GLY A 372 5.18 17.84 -7.01
CA GLY A 372 4.27 16.83 -6.48
C GLY A 372 2.87 17.38 -6.11
N CYS A 373 2.71 18.70 -5.93
CA CYS A 373 1.40 19.33 -5.69
C CYS A 373 0.36 19.06 -6.79
N VAL A 374 0.80 18.68 -7.98
CA VAL A 374 -0.12 18.36 -9.09
C VAL A 374 -1.04 17.20 -8.75
N PHE A 375 -0.54 16.18 -8.03
CA PHE A 375 -1.30 14.98 -7.73
C PHE A 375 -2.50 15.24 -6.79
N PRO A 376 -2.34 15.84 -5.59
CA PRO A 376 -3.49 16.16 -4.74
C PRO A 376 -4.41 17.21 -5.39
N ALA A 377 -3.92 18.12 -6.23
CA ALA A 377 -4.75 19.07 -6.96
C ALA A 377 -5.67 18.37 -7.98
N VAL A 378 -5.12 17.44 -8.78
CA VAL A 378 -5.89 16.64 -9.75
C VAL A 378 -6.87 15.73 -9.01
N LEU A 379 -6.49 15.15 -7.85
CA LEU A 379 -7.39 14.35 -7.02
C LEU A 379 -8.61 15.17 -6.58
N VAL A 380 -8.41 16.36 -6.02
CA VAL A 380 -9.52 17.24 -5.59
C VAL A 380 -10.44 17.58 -6.76
N LEU A 381 -9.88 17.96 -7.92
CA LEU A 381 -10.67 18.26 -9.12
C LEU A 381 -11.49 17.05 -9.57
N SER A 382 -10.90 15.86 -9.54
CA SER A 382 -11.58 14.62 -9.94
C SER A 382 -12.74 14.27 -9.01
N VAL A 383 -12.57 14.44 -7.68
CA VAL A 383 -13.68 14.23 -6.71
C VAL A 383 -14.79 15.26 -6.91
N LEU A 384 -14.44 16.52 -7.18
CA LEU A 384 -15.42 17.57 -7.48
C LEU A 384 -16.23 17.28 -8.75
N LEU A 385 -15.59 16.73 -9.79
CA LEU A 385 -16.27 16.31 -11.01
C LEU A 385 -17.27 15.17 -10.75
N LEU A 386 -16.90 14.19 -9.92
CA LEU A 386 -17.78 13.09 -9.52
C LEU A 386 -18.96 13.59 -8.69
N LYS A 387 -18.75 14.58 -7.82
CA LYS A 387 -19.80 15.17 -6.99
C LYS A 387 -20.84 15.92 -7.83
N ARG A 388 -20.40 16.75 -8.79
CA ARG A 388 -21.30 17.51 -9.70
C ARG A 388 -22.20 16.60 -10.56
N LYS A 389 -21.70 15.40 -10.95
CA LYS A 389 -22.53 14.42 -11.68
C LYS A 389 -23.64 13.80 -10.81
N ARG A 390 -23.48 13.79 -9.47
CA ARG A 390 -24.50 13.30 -8.54
C ARG A 390 -25.66 14.28 -8.36
N GLU A 391 -25.41 15.59 -8.47
CA GLU A 391 -26.42 16.64 -8.30
C GLU A 391 -27.29 16.86 -9.56
N LYS A 392 -26.93 16.22 -10.72
CA LYS A 392 -27.66 16.34 -11.99
C LYS A 392 -28.50 15.12 -12.37
N VAL A 393 -28.54 14.10 -11.50
CA VAL A 393 -29.41 12.91 -11.61
C VAL A 393 -30.39 12.89 -10.44
#